data_fa14b35dd4048e301df3ee14bf1ce097
#
_entry.id   fa14b35dd4048e301df3ee14bf1ce097
#
_cell.length_a   1.000
_cell.length_b   1.000
_cell.length_c   1.000
_cell.angle_alpha   90.00
_cell.angle_beta   90.00
_cell.angle_gamma   90.00
#
_symmetry.space_group_name_H-M   'P 1'
#
loop_
_entity.id
_entity.type
_entity.pdbx_description
1 polymer ?
#
loop_
_entity_poly.entity_id
_entity_poly.type
_entity_poly.pdbx_seq_one_letter_code
_entity_poly.pdbx_strand_id
1 'polypeptide(L)'
;SASAYARATTSRTGVLDTSRLHTYKYSEDLFKKVTVLPDGKNHGLVFILDWSGSMSNVMLDTVKQLYNLLWFCKKVQIPFEVYAFTHDYPNENRYLEERSEQFAYTVKDGLAMFDPKVSLMNIFTSKVKGKELEKQMKNIWRIVNNFGYCRTKYQIPLGMSLSGTPLNDTLIALHQLIPDFKSKNKVEKVQCLSLIHISEPTRHGL
;
A
#
# COMPACT_ATOMS: atom_id res chain seq x y z
N SER A 1 3.67 -10.88 31.43
CA SER A 1 2.63 -10.99 30.37
C SER A 1 1.21 -10.75 30.88
N ALA A 2 0.86 -11.09 32.13
CA ALA A 2 -0.48 -10.81 32.69
C ALA A 2 -0.79 -9.31 32.85
N SER A 3 0.20 -8.49 33.13
CA SER A 3 0.05 -7.02 33.25
C SER A 3 -0.20 -6.30 31.91
N ALA A 4 0.19 -6.90 30.78
CA ALA A 4 -0.10 -6.36 29.46
C ALA A 4 -1.57 -6.59 29.06
N TYR A 5 -2.14 -7.73 29.44
CA TYR A 5 -3.57 -8.04 29.21
C TYR A 5 -4.50 -7.14 30.02
N ALA A 6 -4.11 -6.75 31.22
CA ALA A 6 -4.90 -5.87 32.09
C ALA A 6 -5.05 -4.44 31.54
N ARG A 7 -4.18 -4.03 30.62
CA ARG A 7 -4.22 -2.72 29.93
C ARG A 7 -4.75 -2.78 28.52
N ALA A 8 -5.23 -3.94 28.07
CA ALA A 8 -5.77 -4.10 26.74
C ALA A 8 -7.13 -3.40 26.63
N THR A 9 -7.26 -2.50 25.65
CA THR A 9 -8.55 -1.89 25.28
C THR A 9 -9.15 -2.64 24.11
N THR A 10 -10.39 -3.08 24.27
CA THR A 10 -11.15 -3.75 23.20
C THR A 10 -11.95 -2.72 22.44
N SER A 11 -11.73 -2.57 21.13
CA SER A 11 -12.52 -1.70 20.26
C SER A 11 -13.27 -2.50 19.21
N ARG A 12 -14.47 -2.02 18.79
CA ARG A 12 -15.23 -2.60 17.69
C ARG A 12 -14.57 -2.21 16.37
N THR A 13 -14.36 -3.18 15.48
CA THR A 13 -13.66 -2.95 14.20
C THR A 13 -14.55 -2.39 13.09
N GLY A 14 -15.87 -2.36 13.27
CA GLY A 14 -16.84 -2.08 12.21
C GLY A 14 -17.04 -3.24 11.23
N VAL A 15 -16.30 -4.34 11.34
CA VAL A 15 -16.49 -5.56 10.56
C VAL A 15 -17.45 -6.49 11.27
N LEU A 16 -18.52 -6.92 10.58
CA LEU A 16 -19.47 -7.89 11.12
C LEU A 16 -18.79 -9.22 11.41
N ASP A 17 -19.06 -9.76 12.60
CA ASP A 17 -18.67 -11.12 12.95
C ASP A 17 -19.77 -12.08 12.48
N THR A 18 -19.54 -12.68 11.30
CA THR A 18 -20.53 -13.59 10.69
C THR A 18 -20.86 -14.81 11.55
N SER A 19 -19.95 -15.22 12.44
CA SER A 19 -20.20 -16.31 13.38
C SER A 19 -21.21 -15.95 14.48
N ARG A 20 -21.44 -14.66 14.72
CA ARG A 20 -22.36 -14.13 15.72
C ARG A 20 -23.65 -13.55 15.16
N LEU A 21 -23.86 -13.61 13.85
CA LEU A 21 -25.07 -13.09 13.21
C LEU A 21 -26.35 -13.72 13.75
N HIS A 22 -26.32 -14.96 14.22
CA HIS A 22 -27.47 -15.62 14.81
C HIS A 22 -27.94 -14.98 16.14
N THR A 23 -27.08 -14.19 16.81
CA THR A 23 -27.38 -13.52 18.06
C THR A 23 -27.93 -12.10 17.89
N TYR A 24 -28.19 -11.64 16.65
CA TYR A 24 -28.57 -10.25 16.33
C TYR A 24 -29.78 -9.71 17.11
N LYS A 25 -30.65 -10.58 17.53
CA LYS A 25 -31.85 -10.21 18.32
C LYS A 25 -31.58 -9.95 19.80
N TYR A 26 -30.47 -10.44 20.32
CA TYR A 26 -30.18 -10.47 21.76
C TYR A 26 -28.83 -9.84 22.14
N SER A 27 -28.03 -9.49 21.19
CA SER A 27 -26.68 -8.95 21.43
C SER A 27 -26.37 -7.80 20.49
N GLU A 28 -25.99 -6.67 21.04
CA GLU A 28 -25.45 -5.52 20.27
C GLU A 28 -24.01 -5.74 19.80
N ASP A 29 -23.37 -6.83 20.21
CA ASP A 29 -21.97 -7.16 19.93
C ASP A 29 -21.81 -8.00 18.65
N LEU A 30 -22.33 -7.49 17.52
CA LEU A 30 -22.26 -8.15 16.22
C LEU A 30 -20.96 -7.88 15.47
N PHE A 31 -20.12 -7.00 15.99
CA PHE A 31 -18.87 -6.61 15.33
C PHE A 31 -17.68 -7.32 15.95
N LYS A 32 -16.74 -7.71 15.08
CA LYS A 32 -15.45 -8.24 15.54
C LYS A 32 -14.78 -7.23 16.46
N LYS A 33 -14.36 -7.70 17.63
CA LYS A 33 -13.60 -6.90 18.58
C LYS A 33 -12.12 -7.07 18.33
N VAL A 34 -11.38 -5.98 18.27
CA VAL A 34 -9.93 -5.99 18.30
C VAL A 34 -9.48 -5.56 19.68
N THR A 35 -8.73 -6.44 20.33
CA THR A 35 -8.05 -6.13 21.58
C THR A 35 -6.72 -5.45 21.24
N VAL A 36 -6.60 -4.16 21.55
CA VAL A 36 -5.37 -3.42 21.39
C VAL A 36 -4.57 -3.54 22.67
N LEU A 37 -3.43 -4.21 22.59
CA LEU A 37 -2.45 -4.23 23.67
C LEU A 37 -1.73 -2.87 23.72
N PRO A 38 -1.53 -2.25 24.89
CA PRO A 38 -0.83 -0.96 25.01
C PRO A 38 0.61 -0.95 24.47
N ASP A 39 1.25 -2.12 24.40
CA ASP A 39 2.57 -2.33 23.78
C ASP A 39 2.52 -2.49 22.25
N GLY A 40 1.35 -2.32 21.64
CA GLY A 40 1.19 -2.34 20.18
C GLY A 40 1.92 -1.22 19.43
N LYS A 41 2.53 -0.28 20.14
CA LYS A 41 3.42 0.76 19.57
C LYS A 41 4.70 0.20 18.94
N ASN A 42 5.00 -1.07 19.14
CA ASN A 42 6.19 -1.72 18.59
C ASN A 42 6.00 -2.26 17.17
N HIS A 43 4.83 -2.08 16.58
CA HIS A 43 4.51 -2.57 15.24
C HIS A 43 4.27 -1.41 14.28
N GLY A 44 4.82 -1.54 13.07
CA GLY A 44 4.55 -0.64 11.96
C GLY A 44 4.10 -1.42 10.73
N LEU A 45 3.40 -0.76 9.81
CA LEU A 45 2.90 -1.35 8.58
C LEU A 45 3.45 -0.59 7.37
N VAL A 46 3.98 -1.34 6.40
CA VAL A 46 4.35 -0.82 5.09
C VAL A 46 3.47 -1.53 4.06
N PHE A 47 2.69 -0.75 3.32
CA PHE A 47 1.85 -1.25 2.24
C PHE A 47 2.53 -1.00 0.90
N ILE A 48 2.51 -1.99 0.04
CA ILE A 48 3.00 -1.90 -1.33
C ILE A 48 1.83 -2.14 -2.27
N LEU A 49 1.49 -1.13 -3.04
CA LEU A 49 0.38 -1.15 -3.99
C LEU A 49 0.93 -1.30 -5.41
N ASP A 50 0.49 -2.34 -6.10
CA ASP A 50 0.76 -2.52 -7.51
C ASP A 50 0.05 -1.43 -8.32
N TRP A 51 0.83 -0.62 -9.05
CA TRP A 51 0.32 0.46 -9.89
C TRP A 51 0.52 0.11 -11.36
N SER A 52 0.13 -1.12 -11.73
CA SER A 52 0.29 -1.67 -13.08
C SER A 52 -1.01 -1.67 -13.89
N GLY A 53 -0.87 -1.85 -15.20
CA GLY A 53 -2.01 -1.88 -16.13
C GLY A 53 -3.03 -2.97 -15.81
N SER A 54 -2.61 -4.13 -15.29
CA SER A 54 -3.49 -5.24 -14.88
C SER A 54 -4.43 -4.88 -13.74
N MET A 55 -4.05 -3.87 -12.93
CA MET A 55 -4.85 -3.38 -11.80
C MET A 55 -6.03 -2.51 -12.22
N SER A 56 -6.14 -2.08 -13.48
CA SER A 56 -7.10 -1.07 -13.94
C SER A 56 -8.55 -1.35 -13.52
N ASN A 57 -8.98 -2.60 -13.59
CA ASN A 57 -10.34 -2.98 -13.25
C ASN A 57 -10.61 -3.22 -11.75
N VAL A 58 -9.56 -3.49 -10.98
CA VAL A 58 -9.66 -3.81 -9.55
C VAL A 58 -9.11 -2.70 -8.64
N MET A 59 -8.43 -1.71 -9.23
CA MET A 59 -7.73 -0.64 -8.51
C MET A 59 -8.67 0.11 -7.57
N LEU A 60 -9.89 0.42 -8.02
CA LEU A 60 -10.85 1.16 -7.22
C LEU A 60 -11.22 0.41 -5.94
N ASP A 61 -11.49 -0.88 -6.04
CA ASP A 61 -11.88 -1.70 -4.88
C ASP A 61 -10.67 -1.98 -3.97
N THR A 62 -9.49 -2.15 -4.56
CA THR A 62 -8.24 -2.27 -3.81
C THR A 62 -7.97 -1.01 -2.98
N VAL A 63 -8.15 0.18 -3.56
CA VAL A 63 -7.96 1.45 -2.85
C VAL A 63 -9.02 1.67 -1.77
N LYS A 64 -10.28 1.24 -1.98
CA LYS A 64 -11.31 1.24 -0.92
C LYS A 64 -10.88 0.41 0.29
N GLN A 65 -10.41 -0.81 0.05
CA GLN A 65 -9.92 -1.69 1.11
C GLN A 65 -8.70 -1.09 1.83
N LEU A 66 -7.75 -0.55 1.06
CA LEU A 66 -6.61 0.15 1.61
C LEU A 66 -7.05 1.30 2.53
N TYR A 67 -8.02 2.12 2.14
CA TYR A 67 -8.49 3.23 2.97
C TYR A 67 -9.07 2.75 4.30
N ASN A 68 -9.81 1.67 4.31
CA ASN A 68 -10.31 1.08 5.55
C ASN A 68 -9.16 0.65 6.48
N LEU A 69 -8.11 0.04 5.91
CA LEU A 69 -6.91 -0.34 6.66
C LEU A 69 -6.15 0.89 7.20
N LEU A 70 -5.99 1.94 6.40
CA LEU A 70 -5.31 3.16 6.83
C LEU A 70 -6.07 3.89 7.95
N TRP A 71 -7.40 3.96 7.86
CA TRP A 71 -8.24 4.50 8.93
C TRP A 71 -8.14 3.67 10.20
N PHE A 72 -8.13 2.35 10.09
CA PHE A 72 -7.88 1.47 11.21
C PHE A 72 -6.53 1.75 11.85
N CYS A 73 -5.45 1.75 11.06
CA CYS A 73 -4.09 2.06 11.55
C CYS A 73 -4.04 3.42 12.25
N LYS A 74 -4.69 4.44 11.67
CA LYS A 74 -4.75 5.78 12.27
C LYS A 74 -5.48 5.77 13.61
N LYS A 75 -6.59 5.03 13.72
CA LYS A 75 -7.40 4.92 14.94
C LYS A 75 -6.64 4.20 16.06
N VAL A 76 -5.90 3.16 15.74
CA VAL A 76 -5.10 2.39 16.72
C VAL A 76 -3.68 2.91 16.90
N GLN A 77 -3.34 4.02 16.22
CA GLN A 77 -2.03 4.68 16.29
C GLN A 77 -0.86 3.80 15.84
N ILE A 78 -1.09 2.88 14.90
CA ILE A 78 -0.03 2.12 14.24
C ILE A 78 0.57 2.99 13.14
N PRO A 79 1.90 3.26 13.15
CA PRO A 79 2.56 3.99 12.08
C PRO A 79 2.52 3.17 10.79
N PHE A 80 2.24 3.87 9.68
CA PHE A 80 2.20 3.24 8.36
C PHE A 80 2.77 4.15 7.27
N GLU A 81 3.25 3.52 6.22
CA GLU A 81 3.54 4.14 4.93
C GLU A 81 2.98 3.27 3.81
N VAL A 82 2.58 3.92 2.71
CA VAL A 82 2.06 3.25 1.52
C VAL A 82 2.88 3.68 0.32
N TYR A 83 3.42 2.71 -0.37
CA TYR A 83 4.18 2.91 -1.60
C TYR A 83 3.43 2.28 -2.76
N ALA A 84 3.25 3.03 -3.84
CA ALA A 84 2.82 2.49 -5.11
C ALA A 84 4.04 2.28 -6.02
N PHE A 85 4.11 1.14 -6.70
CA PHE A 85 5.21 0.83 -7.60
C PHE A 85 4.72 0.61 -9.02
N THR A 86 5.47 1.14 -9.98
CA THR A 86 5.19 1.04 -11.41
C THR A 86 6.48 1.22 -12.21
N HIS A 87 6.41 1.01 -13.52
CA HIS A 87 7.42 1.56 -14.42
C HIS A 87 7.02 2.97 -14.83
N ASP A 88 7.92 3.93 -14.67
CA ASP A 88 7.76 5.26 -15.24
C ASP A 88 8.33 5.25 -16.66
N TYR A 89 7.45 5.47 -17.63
CA TYR A 89 7.82 5.73 -19.02
C TYR A 89 7.53 7.20 -19.34
N PRO A 90 8.37 8.14 -18.89
CA PRO A 90 8.23 9.51 -19.35
C PRO A 90 8.44 9.51 -20.85
N ASN A 91 7.61 10.27 -21.58
CA ASN A 91 7.62 10.41 -23.04
C ASN A 91 8.99 10.10 -23.67
N GLU A 92 9.03 9.02 -24.46
CA GLU A 92 10.24 8.32 -24.92
C GLU A 92 11.32 9.23 -25.52
N ASN A 93 10.96 10.39 -26.04
CA ASN A 93 11.88 11.24 -26.79
C ASN A 93 12.74 12.18 -25.96
N ARG A 94 12.44 12.44 -24.70
CA ARG A 94 13.16 13.42 -23.88
C ARG A 94 14.16 12.84 -22.89
N TYR A 95 14.02 11.56 -22.57
CA TYR A 95 14.82 10.91 -21.52
C TYR A 95 15.80 9.86 -22.05
N LEU A 96 15.64 9.42 -23.29
CA LEU A 96 16.58 8.47 -23.90
C LEU A 96 17.94 9.12 -24.18
N GLU A 97 17.95 10.42 -24.54
CA GLU A 97 19.19 11.14 -24.83
C GLU A 97 19.99 11.49 -23.55
N GLU A 98 19.31 11.93 -22.48
CA GLU A 98 19.99 12.30 -21.22
C GLU A 98 20.34 11.10 -20.33
N ARG A 99 19.61 9.97 -20.41
CA ARG A 99 19.84 8.77 -19.58
C ARG A 99 20.78 7.75 -20.20
N SER A 100 20.93 7.71 -21.52
CA SER A 100 21.85 6.76 -22.18
C SER A 100 23.32 7.00 -21.81
N GLU A 101 23.69 8.22 -21.47
CA GLU A 101 25.03 8.55 -21.01
C GLU A 101 25.27 8.36 -19.50
N GLN A 102 24.22 8.43 -18.67
CA GLN A 102 24.33 8.38 -17.21
C GLN A 102 24.32 6.98 -16.61
N PHE A 103 23.85 5.95 -17.32
CA PHE A 103 23.67 4.60 -16.78
C PHE A 103 24.38 3.51 -17.58
N ALA A 104 25.66 3.74 -17.92
CA ALA A 104 26.55 2.66 -18.33
C ALA A 104 26.91 1.85 -17.07
N TYR A 105 26.15 0.81 -16.74
CA TYR A 105 26.54 -0.06 -15.64
C TYR A 105 27.51 -1.13 -16.08
N THR A 106 28.50 -1.33 -15.25
CA THR A 106 29.39 -2.50 -15.37
C THR A 106 28.71 -3.64 -14.60
N VAL A 107 28.33 -4.68 -15.33
CA VAL A 107 27.83 -5.91 -14.70
C VAL A 107 28.94 -6.52 -13.85
N LYS A 108 28.69 -6.72 -12.55
CA LYS A 108 29.61 -7.39 -11.64
C LYS A 108 28.85 -8.49 -10.90
N ASP A 109 29.49 -9.63 -10.72
CA ASP A 109 28.92 -10.72 -9.93
C ASP A 109 28.60 -10.24 -8.49
N GLY A 110 27.40 -10.57 -8.03
CA GLY A 110 26.92 -10.17 -6.71
C GLY A 110 26.36 -8.73 -6.62
N LEU A 111 26.29 -7.99 -7.72
CA LEU A 111 25.68 -6.66 -7.78
C LEU A 111 24.23 -6.77 -8.27
N ALA A 112 23.27 -6.38 -7.44
CA ALA A 112 21.90 -6.23 -7.88
C ALA A 112 21.76 -4.93 -8.70
N MET A 113 21.27 -5.06 -9.94
CA MET A 113 20.99 -3.90 -10.79
C MET A 113 19.52 -3.54 -10.72
N PHE A 114 19.26 -2.26 -10.53
CA PHE A 114 17.90 -1.69 -10.57
C PHE A 114 17.55 -1.26 -11.99
N ASP A 115 16.33 -1.57 -12.42
CA ASP A 115 15.79 -0.94 -13.64
C ASP A 115 15.63 0.57 -13.38
N PRO A 116 16.28 1.46 -14.14
CA PRO A 116 16.18 2.91 -13.96
C PRO A 116 14.76 3.45 -14.20
N LYS A 117 13.88 2.65 -14.80
CA LYS A 117 12.46 2.99 -15.03
C LYS A 117 11.57 2.67 -13.85
N VAL A 118 12.07 2.04 -12.79
CA VAL A 118 11.29 1.76 -11.60
C VAL A 118 10.94 3.03 -10.87
N SER A 119 9.66 3.24 -10.66
CA SER A 119 9.12 4.32 -9.84
C SER A 119 8.46 3.75 -8.60
N LEU A 120 8.89 4.22 -7.44
CA LEU A 120 8.33 3.89 -6.15
C LEU A 120 7.83 5.17 -5.47
N MET A 121 6.52 5.34 -5.44
CA MET A 121 5.86 6.57 -4.98
C MET A 121 5.32 6.37 -3.57
N ASN A 122 5.75 7.19 -2.61
CA ASN A 122 5.08 7.25 -1.31
C ASN A 122 3.78 8.04 -1.45
N ILE A 123 2.64 7.34 -1.42
CA ILE A 123 1.32 7.94 -1.63
C ILE A 123 0.61 8.30 -0.33
N PHE A 124 0.90 7.60 0.78
CA PHE A 124 0.33 7.89 2.09
C PHE A 124 1.35 7.64 3.20
N THR A 125 1.28 8.47 4.23
CA THR A 125 2.06 8.29 5.46
C THR A 125 1.22 8.64 6.70
N SER A 126 1.43 7.90 7.77
CA SER A 126 0.77 8.16 9.06
C SER A 126 1.21 9.47 9.72
N LYS A 127 2.32 10.07 9.26
CA LYS A 127 2.91 11.30 9.83
C LYS A 127 2.08 12.54 9.57
N VAL A 128 1.25 12.54 8.53
CA VAL A 128 0.40 13.68 8.20
C VAL A 128 -0.81 13.77 9.13
N LYS A 129 -1.31 14.99 9.33
CA LYS A 129 -2.55 15.24 10.08
C LYS A 129 -3.75 14.60 9.37
N GLY A 130 -4.81 14.25 10.12
CA GLY A 130 -5.99 13.58 9.57
C GLY A 130 -6.61 14.30 8.36
N LYS A 131 -6.76 15.63 8.43
CA LYS A 131 -7.29 16.44 7.31
C LYS A 131 -6.42 16.36 6.05
N GLU A 132 -5.10 16.30 6.21
CA GLU A 132 -4.20 16.17 5.07
C GLU A 132 -4.24 14.77 4.47
N LEU A 133 -4.32 13.75 5.31
CA LEU A 133 -4.51 12.36 4.85
C LEU A 133 -5.81 12.23 4.04
N GLU A 134 -6.92 12.81 4.52
CA GLU A 134 -8.19 12.83 3.78
C GLU A 134 -8.07 13.50 2.41
N LYS A 135 -7.33 14.61 2.34
CA LYS A 135 -7.07 15.30 1.06
C LYS A 135 -6.27 14.43 0.10
N GLN A 136 -5.22 13.77 0.60
CA GLN A 136 -4.42 12.82 -0.18
C GLN A 136 -5.29 11.66 -0.67
N MET A 137 -6.12 11.07 0.19
CA MET A 137 -7.06 10.00 -0.16
C MET A 137 -8.04 10.45 -1.25
N LYS A 138 -8.61 11.66 -1.16
CA LYS A 138 -9.49 12.22 -2.20
C LYS A 138 -8.78 12.39 -3.54
N ASN A 139 -7.52 12.80 -3.53
CA ASN A 139 -6.74 12.97 -4.76
C ASN A 139 -6.45 11.62 -5.42
N ILE A 140 -5.98 10.64 -4.65
CA ILE A 140 -5.76 9.27 -5.16
C ILE A 140 -7.07 8.67 -5.67
N TRP A 141 -8.18 8.87 -4.95
CA TRP A 141 -9.50 8.44 -5.40
C TRP A 141 -9.88 8.99 -6.78
N ARG A 142 -9.63 10.28 -7.02
CA ARG A 142 -9.89 10.92 -8.32
C ARG A 142 -9.04 10.31 -9.43
N ILE A 143 -7.76 10.04 -9.16
CA ILE A 143 -6.83 9.42 -10.11
C ILE A 143 -7.31 8.01 -10.45
N VAL A 144 -7.63 7.22 -9.43
CA VAL A 144 -8.04 5.82 -9.60
C VAL A 144 -9.35 5.68 -10.38
N ASN A 145 -10.29 6.61 -10.21
CA ASN A 145 -11.52 6.65 -11.00
C ASN A 145 -11.29 6.87 -12.51
N ASN A 146 -10.11 7.36 -12.91
CA ASN A 146 -9.78 7.50 -14.33
C ASN A 146 -9.30 6.19 -14.98
N PHE A 147 -8.92 5.18 -14.19
CA PHE A 147 -8.38 3.93 -14.72
C PHE A 147 -9.46 2.93 -15.15
N GLY A 148 -10.69 3.07 -14.62
CA GLY A 148 -11.82 2.20 -14.94
C GLY A 148 -12.61 2.64 -16.17
N TYR A 149 -13.76 1.98 -16.37
CA TYR A 149 -14.69 2.28 -17.49
C TYR A 149 -15.27 3.70 -17.45
N CYS A 150 -15.35 4.31 -16.29
CA CYS A 150 -15.80 5.70 -16.11
C CYS A 150 -14.59 6.64 -16.18
N ARG A 151 -14.14 6.93 -17.40
CA ARG A 151 -13.11 7.96 -17.60
C ARG A 151 -13.65 9.31 -17.13
N THR A 152 -13.19 9.76 -15.99
CA THR A 152 -13.49 11.11 -15.50
C THR A 152 -12.65 12.13 -16.28
N LYS A 153 -13.08 13.39 -16.28
CA LYS A 153 -12.36 14.47 -16.98
C LYS A 153 -11.07 14.94 -16.26
N TYR A 154 -10.63 14.22 -15.24
CA TYR A 154 -9.43 14.60 -14.52
C TYR A 154 -8.18 14.10 -15.26
N GLN A 155 -7.19 14.96 -15.40
CA GLN A 155 -5.89 14.56 -15.92
C GLN A 155 -5.16 13.72 -14.87
N ILE A 156 -4.54 12.63 -15.33
CA ILE A 156 -3.64 11.84 -14.51
C ILE A 156 -2.32 12.59 -14.41
N PRO A 157 -1.80 12.86 -13.21
CA PRO A 157 -0.51 13.51 -13.05
C PRO A 157 0.60 12.71 -13.74
N LEU A 158 1.64 13.42 -14.19
CA LEU A 158 2.81 12.78 -14.79
C LEU A 158 3.44 11.79 -13.80
N GLY A 159 3.80 10.60 -14.29
CA GLY A 159 4.37 9.52 -13.47
C GLY A 159 3.36 8.70 -12.69
N MET A 160 2.05 9.02 -12.75
CA MET A 160 0.99 8.27 -12.07
C MET A 160 0.12 7.42 -13.01
N SER A 161 0.52 7.23 -14.24
CA SER A 161 -0.14 6.31 -15.16
C SER A 161 0.13 4.86 -14.76
N LEU A 162 -0.85 3.98 -14.99
CA LEU A 162 -0.64 2.54 -14.80
C LEU A 162 0.31 2.02 -15.87
N SER A 163 1.34 1.27 -15.46
CA SER A 163 2.35 0.76 -16.37
C SER A 163 2.79 -0.67 -16.01
N GLY A 164 4.07 -0.99 -16.06
CA GLY A 164 4.60 -2.31 -15.76
C GLY A 164 4.66 -2.64 -14.27
N THR A 165 5.03 -3.87 -13.94
CA THR A 165 5.03 -4.42 -12.57
C THR A 165 6.46 -4.78 -12.13
N PRO A 166 7.32 -3.83 -11.73
CA PRO A 166 8.69 -4.09 -11.29
C PRO A 166 8.72 -4.60 -9.83
N LEU A 167 8.10 -5.76 -9.58
CA LEU A 167 7.98 -6.29 -8.22
C LEU A 167 9.34 -6.63 -7.61
N ASN A 168 10.23 -7.24 -8.36
CA ASN A 168 11.55 -7.65 -7.85
C ASN A 168 12.38 -6.43 -7.40
N ASP A 169 12.42 -5.38 -8.22
CA ASP A 169 13.13 -4.15 -7.90
C ASP A 169 12.51 -3.46 -6.67
N THR A 170 11.18 -3.48 -6.58
CA THR A 170 10.46 -2.98 -5.41
C THR A 170 10.84 -3.74 -4.14
N LEU A 171 10.92 -5.08 -4.20
CA LEU A 171 11.34 -5.89 -3.06
C LEU A 171 12.78 -5.58 -2.63
N ILE A 172 13.68 -5.34 -3.59
CA ILE A 172 15.05 -4.91 -3.29
C ILE A 172 15.05 -3.54 -2.61
N ALA A 173 14.26 -2.57 -3.11
CA ALA A 173 14.14 -1.25 -2.49
C ALA A 173 13.64 -1.30 -1.04
N LEU A 174 12.80 -2.28 -0.70
CA LEU A 174 12.31 -2.48 0.67
C LEU A 174 13.43 -2.80 1.66
N HIS A 175 14.55 -3.38 1.23
CA HIS A 175 15.70 -3.61 2.10
C HIS A 175 16.27 -2.31 2.68
N GLN A 176 16.09 -1.18 1.99
CA GLN A 176 16.47 0.14 2.50
C GLN A 176 15.31 0.84 3.21
N LEU A 177 14.12 0.75 2.64
CA LEU A 177 12.94 1.45 3.14
C LEU A 177 12.47 0.93 4.52
N ILE A 178 12.48 -0.39 4.73
CA ILE A 178 12.02 -0.98 5.99
C ILE A 178 12.88 -0.59 7.19
N PRO A 179 14.23 -0.68 7.14
CA PRO A 179 15.07 -0.19 8.22
C PRO A 179 14.89 1.31 8.49
N ASP A 180 14.78 2.12 7.46
CA ASP A 180 14.52 3.54 7.56
C ASP A 180 13.18 3.85 8.24
N PHE A 181 12.12 3.17 7.80
CA PHE A 181 10.79 3.27 8.40
C PHE A 181 10.82 2.87 9.89
N LYS A 182 11.49 1.77 10.18
CA LYS A 182 11.66 1.23 11.54
C LYS A 182 12.35 2.25 12.46
N SER A 183 13.45 2.81 11.99
CA SER A 183 14.21 3.83 12.72
C SER A 183 13.40 5.12 12.94
N LYS A 184 12.78 5.65 11.87
CA LYS A 184 12.00 6.90 11.90
C LYS A 184 10.76 6.83 12.78
N ASN A 185 10.14 5.67 12.91
CA ASN A 185 8.91 5.46 13.68
C ASN A 185 9.17 4.80 15.05
N LYS A 186 10.41 4.43 15.35
CA LYS A 186 10.82 3.77 16.60
C LYS A 186 10.00 2.51 16.89
N VAL A 187 9.82 1.67 15.85
CA VAL A 187 9.10 0.40 15.94
C VAL A 187 10.07 -0.77 15.86
N GLU A 188 9.77 -1.86 16.56
CA GLU A 188 10.62 -3.06 16.57
C GLU A 188 10.28 -4.01 15.44
N LYS A 189 9.00 -4.10 15.10
CA LYS A 189 8.48 -5.02 14.07
C LYS A 189 7.79 -4.25 12.98
N VAL A 190 8.11 -4.57 11.73
CA VAL A 190 7.44 -4.02 10.56
C VAL A 190 6.87 -5.17 9.76
N GLN A 191 5.58 -5.08 9.46
CA GLN A 191 4.91 -5.98 8.53
C GLN A 191 4.77 -5.28 7.18
N CYS A 192 5.17 -5.96 6.11
CA CYS A 192 4.98 -5.50 4.75
C CYS A 192 3.79 -6.25 4.13
N LEU A 193 2.84 -5.49 3.61
CA LEU A 193 1.62 -6.00 2.99
C LEU A 193 1.61 -5.59 1.51
N SER A 194 1.65 -6.58 0.62
CA SER A 194 1.56 -6.34 -0.82
C SER A 194 0.11 -6.46 -1.31
N LEU A 195 -0.34 -5.45 -2.02
CA LEU A 195 -1.65 -5.37 -2.67
C LEU A 195 -1.43 -5.47 -4.18
N ILE A 196 -1.42 -6.70 -4.68
CA ILE A 196 -1.17 -7.05 -6.08
C ILE A 196 -2.36 -7.82 -6.64
N HIS A 197 -2.57 -7.72 -7.95
CA HIS A 197 -3.50 -8.59 -8.65
C HIS A 197 -2.75 -9.85 -9.11
N ILE A 198 -3.18 -11.01 -8.60
CA ILE A 198 -2.71 -12.30 -9.09
C ILE A 198 -3.75 -12.73 -10.15
N SER A 199 -3.38 -12.65 -11.43
CA SER A 199 -4.18 -13.27 -12.49
C SER A 199 -4.16 -14.78 -12.27
N GLU A 200 -5.36 -15.40 -12.24
CA GLU A 200 -5.44 -16.86 -12.27
C GLU A 200 -4.70 -17.38 -13.51
N PRO A 201 -3.89 -18.45 -13.37
CA PRO A 201 -3.26 -19.04 -14.52
C PRO A 201 -4.37 -19.47 -15.48
N THR A 202 -4.40 -18.88 -16.67
CA THR A 202 -5.29 -19.31 -17.77
C THR A 202 -5.07 -20.80 -17.94
N ARG A 203 -6.07 -21.61 -17.60
CA ARG A 203 -6.10 -23.02 -17.98
C ARG A 203 -6.09 -23.05 -19.50
N HIS A 204 -4.92 -23.27 -20.08
CA HIS A 204 -4.85 -23.71 -21.46
C HIS A 204 -5.53 -25.08 -21.48
N GLY A 205 -6.77 -25.10 -21.99
CA GLY A 205 -7.46 -26.34 -22.27
C GLY A 205 -6.61 -27.16 -23.26
N LEU A 206 -6.36 -28.38 -22.88
CA LEU A 206 -5.87 -29.44 -23.76
C LEU A 206 -6.92 -29.75 -24.81
#